data_9189cf8381513252c8b92343523467bf
#
_entry.id   9189cf8381513252c8b92343523467bf
#
_cell.length_a   1.000
_cell.length_b   1.000
_cell.length_c   1.000
_cell.angle_alpha   90.00
_cell.angle_beta   90.00
_cell.angle_gamma   90.00
#
_symmetry.space_group_name_H-M   'P 1'
#
loop_
_entity.id
_entity.type
_entity.pdbx_description
1 polymer ?
#
loop_
_entity_poly.entity_id
_entity_poly.type
_entity_poly.pdbx_seq_one_letter_code
_entity_poly.pdbx_strand_id
1 'polypeptide(L)' 'MTKLTAVFQSVFGDESLTLSRVTTAQDVEGWDSLTHINLIVAVEREFMIRFTTREIAGLQNVGELMDLIARKQGVRS' A
#
# COMPACT_ATOMS: atom_id res chain seq x y z
N MET A 1 -4.25 5.52 -8.39
CA MET A 1 -4.89 4.40 -7.67
C MET A 1 -4.83 3.08 -8.42
N THR A 2 -4.93 3.11 -9.75
CA THR A 2 -4.95 1.87 -10.54
C THR A 2 -3.73 0.98 -10.28
N LYS A 3 -2.55 1.56 -10.28
CA LYS A 3 -1.33 0.79 -10.08
C LYS A 3 -1.28 0.20 -8.67
N LEU A 4 -1.66 1.00 -7.68
CA LEU A 4 -1.68 0.53 -6.30
C LEU A 4 -2.71 -0.57 -6.11
N THR A 5 -3.88 -0.43 -6.73
CA THR A 5 -4.91 -1.47 -6.67
C THR A 5 -4.38 -2.78 -7.24
N ALA A 6 -3.65 -2.71 -8.36
CA ALA A 6 -3.08 -3.91 -8.97
C ALA A 6 -2.07 -4.58 -8.03
N VAL A 7 -1.27 -3.80 -7.32
CA VAL A 7 -0.32 -4.35 -6.35
C VAL A 7 -1.07 -5.08 -5.24
N PHE A 8 -2.11 -4.46 -4.70
CA PHE A 8 -2.93 -5.09 -3.65
C PHE A 8 -3.56 -6.37 -4.16
N GLN A 9 -4.14 -6.35 -5.35
CA GLN A 9 -4.77 -7.54 -5.92
C GLN A 9 -3.77 -8.68 -6.06
N SER A 10 -2.57 -8.37 -6.48
CA SER A 10 -1.52 -9.39 -6.63
C SER A 10 -1.08 -9.94 -5.28
N VAL A 11 -0.86 -9.08 -4.30
CA VAL A 11 -0.39 -9.50 -2.98
C VAL A 11 -1.43 -10.35 -2.26
N PHE A 12 -2.69 -9.97 -2.35
CA PHE A 12 -3.76 -10.67 -1.65
C PHE A 12 -4.40 -11.78 -2.50
N GLY A 13 -4.01 -11.88 -3.76
CA GLY A 13 -4.56 -12.92 -4.63
C GLY A 13 -6.03 -12.76 -4.91
N ASP A 14 -6.53 -11.52 -4.94
CA ASP A 14 -7.94 -11.23 -5.10
C ASP A 14 -8.13 -10.17 -6.17
N GLU A 15 -8.50 -10.61 -7.36
CA GLU A 15 -8.65 -9.70 -8.50
C GLU A 15 -9.88 -8.79 -8.37
N SER A 16 -10.78 -9.12 -7.46
CA SER A 16 -11.97 -8.30 -7.25
C SER A 16 -11.77 -7.23 -6.18
N LEU A 17 -10.59 -7.21 -5.56
CA LEU A 17 -10.30 -6.26 -4.49
C LEU A 17 -10.34 -4.82 -5.00
N THR A 18 -11.06 -3.98 -4.29
CA THR A 18 -11.13 -2.55 -4.59
C THR A 18 -10.61 -1.77 -3.39
N LEU A 19 -10.05 -0.60 -3.66
CA LEU A 19 -9.48 0.24 -2.63
C LEU A 19 -10.12 1.62 -2.63
N SER A 20 -10.16 2.22 -1.45
CA SER A 20 -10.48 3.62 -1.30
C SER A 20 -9.47 4.21 -0.32
N ARG A 21 -9.48 5.54 -0.18
CA ARG A 21 -8.54 6.18 0.73
C ARG A 21 -8.78 5.80 2.18
N VAL A 22 -9.98 5.39 2.52
CA VAL A 22 -10.33 5.04 3.90
C VAL A 22 -10.19 3.54 4.19
N THR A 23 -9.81 2.74 3.20
CA THR A 23 -9.64 1.30 3.40
C THR A 23 -8.53 1.04 4.42
N THR A 24 -8.81 0.19 5.39
CA THR A 24 -7.86 -0.17 6.44
C THR A 24 -7.56 -1.66 6.38
N ALA A 25 -6.58 -2.08 7.20
CA ALA A 25 -6.24 -3.50 7.30
C ALA A 25 -7.42 -4.35 7.78
N GLN A 26 -8.33 -3.74 8.53
CA GLN A 26 -9.49 -4.47 9.01
C GLN A 26 -10.53 -4.68 7.92
N ASP A 27 -10.48 -3.86 6.88
CA ASP A 27 -11.42 -3.96 5.76
C ASP A 27 -10.99 -5.00 4.72
N VAL A 28 -9.73 -5.41 4.75
CA VAL A 28 -9.18 -6.34 3.75
C VAL A 28 -8.83 -7.65 4.45
N GLU A 29 -9.52 -8.70 4.06
CA GLU A 29 -9.27 -10.02 4.64
C GLU A 29 -7.87 -10.50 4.27
N GLY A 30 -7.16 -11.01 5.26
CA GLY A 30 -5.81 -11.51 5.06
C GLY A 30 -4.71 -10.48 5.23
N TRP A 31 -5.06 -9.26 5.54
CA TRP A 31 -4.06 -8.21 5.74
C TRP A 31 -3.58 -8.25 7.19
N ASP A 32 -2.57 -9.06 7.43
CA ASP A 32 -1.94 -9.17 8.74
C ASP A 32 -0.51 -8.65 8.68
N SER A 33 0.24 -8.84 9.76
CA SER A 33 1.61 -8.31 9.86
C SER A 33 2.52 -8.83 8.77
N LEU A 34 2.43 -10.12 8.46
CA LEU A 34 3.27 -10.73 7.43
C LEU A 34 2.90 -10.22 6.05
N THR A 35 1.59 -10.20 5.77
CA THR A 35 1.11 -9.71 4.49
C THR A 35 1.42 -8.23 4.31
N HIS A 36 1.37 -7.46 5.41
CA HIS A 36 1.71 -6.04 5.36
C HIS A 36 3.16 -5.85 4.87
N ILE A 37 4.09 -6.65 5.39
CA ILE A 37 5.48 -6.55 4.95
C ILE A 37 5.61 -6.92 3.47
N ASN A 38 4.93 -7.99 3.05
CA ASN A 38 4.94 -8.39 1.64
C ASN A 38 4.37 -7.28 0.76
N LEU A 39 3.30 -6.65 1.22
CA LEU A 39 2.67 -5.56 0.50
C LEU A 39 3.63 -4.37 0.34
N ILE A 40 4.30 -4.00 1.42
CA ILE A 40 5.24 -2.88 1.39
C ILE A 40 6.38 -3.16 0.41
N VAL A 41 6.93 -4.37 0.43
CA VAL A 41 8.00 -4.75 -0.50
C VAL A 41 7.50 -4.64 -1.94
N ALA A 42 6.29 -5.12 -2.21
CA ALA A 42 5.71 -5.06 -3.55
C ALA A 42 5.51 -3.61 -4.00
N VAL A 43 5.05 -2.75 -3.09
CA VAL A 43 4.86 -1.34 -3.40
C VAL A 43 6.21 -0.67 -3.69
N GLU A 44 7.22 -0.98 -2.88
CA GLU A 44 8.55 -0.40 -3.10
C GLU A 44 9.08 -0.75 -4.49
N ARG A 45 8.87 -1.99 -4.91
CA ARG A 45 9.35 -2.44 -6.20
C ARG A 45 8.57 -1.83 -7.36
N GLU A 46 7.25 -1.77 -7.19
CA GLU A 46 6.38 -1.28 -8.27
C GLU A 46 6.58 0.22 -8.50
N PHE A 47 6.77 0.97 -7.42
CA PHE A 47 6.91 2.43 -7.51
C PHE A 47 8.35 2.89 -7.43
N MET A 48 9.29 1.96 -7.25
CA MET A 48 10.73 2.25 -7.17
C MET A 48 11.05 3.27 -6.08
N ILE A 49 10.54 3.00 -4.88
CA ILE A 49 10.72 3.85 -3.71
C ILE A 49 11.12 2.96 -2.51
N ARG A 50 11.46 3.61 -1.41
CA ARG A 50 11.81 2.92 -0.17
C ARG A 50 11.07 3.53 1.00
N PHE A 51 10.64 2.66 1.91
CA PHE A 51 9.99 3.09 3.15
C PHE A 51 10.89 2.78 4.34
N THR A 52 10.79 3.62 5.38
CA THR A 52 11.45 3.32 6.65
C THR A 52 10.47 2.54 7.53
N THR A 53 11.02 1.86 8.54
CA THR A 53 10.19 1.11 9.49
C THR A 53 9.17 2.04 10.17
N ARG A 54 9.60 3.26 10.51
CA ARG A 54 8.72 4.22 11.16
C ARG A 54 7.55 4.60 10.26
N GLU A 55 7.83 4.78 8.97
CA GLU A 55 6.78 5.14 8.02
C GLU A 55 5.76 4.01 7.88
N ILE A 56 6.25 2.77 7.80
CA ILE A 56 5.39 1.61 7.68
C ILE A 56 4.51 1.46 8.92
N ALA A 57 5.07 1.65 10.09
CA ALA A 57 4.34 1.49 11.34
C ALA A 57 3.25 2.55 11.51
N GLY A 58 3.41 3.70 10.88
CA GLY A 58 2.45 4.79 11.01
C GLY A 58 1.29 4.74 10.03
N LEU A 59 1.31 3.80 9.09
CA LEU A 59 0.24 3.72 8.09
C LEU A 59 -1.03 3.14 8.70
N GLN A 60 -2.13 3.85 8.56
CA GLN A 60 -3.41 3.44 9.13
C GLN A 60 -4.44 3.10 8.07
N ASN A 61 -4.29 3.63 6.86
CA ASN A 61 -5.22 3.35 5.77
C ASN A 61 -4.53 3.53 4.43
N VAL A 62 -5.25 3.17 3.37
CA VAL A 62 -4.71 3.25 2.01
C VAL A 62 -4.40 4.69 1.62
N GLY A 63 -5.21 5.65 2.09
CA GLY A 63 -4.97 7.05 1.78
C GLY A 63 -3.62 7.54 2.26
N GLU A 64 -3.23 7.13 3.46
CA GLU A 64 -1.93 7.50 4.00
C GLU A 64 -0.80 6.88 3.19
N LEU A 65 -1.00 5.64 2.76
CA LEU A 65 -0.02 4.97 1.91
C LEU A 65 0.11 5.70 0.56
N MET A 66 -1.01 6.09 -0.03
CA MET A 66 -1.00 6.84 -1.29
C MET A 66 -0.24 8.15 -1.15
N ASP A 67 -0.50 8.88 -0.07
CA ASP A 67 0.17 10.15 0.17
C ASP A 67 1.67 9.96 0.36
N LEU A 68 2.05 8.90 1.06
CA LEU A 68 3.45 8.59 1.29
C LEU A 68 4.15 8.23 -0.02
N ILE A 69 3.51 7.44 -0.87
CA ILE A 69 4.05 7.07 -2.17
C ILE A 69 4.30 8.33 -3.01
N ALA A 70 3.32 9.21 -3.08
CA ALA A 70 3.44 10.44 -3.85
C ALA A 70 4.61 11.28 -3.36
N ARG A 71 4.76 11.38 -2.04
CA ARG A 71 5.84 12.15 -1.44
C ARG A 71 7.19 11.54 -1.79
N LYS A 72 7.29 10.20 -1.72
CA LYS A 72 8.53 9.49 -2.00
C LYS A 72 8.94 9.59 -3.46
N GLN A 73 7.97 9.66 -4.35
CA GLN A 73 8.24 9.78 -5.77
C GLN A 73 8.65 11.18 -6.18
N GLY A 74 8.64 12.10 -5.22
CA GLY A 74 9.00 13.47 -5.50
C GLY A 74 7.98 14.20 -6.34
N VAL A 75 6.74 13.75 -6.29
CA VAL A 75 5.66 14.40 -7.02
C VAL A 75 5.44 15.79 -6.45
N ARG A 76 5.44 16.75 -7.30
CA ARG A 76 5.18 18.12 -6.92
C ARG A 76 3.90 18.58 -7.54
N SER A 77 3.13 19.16 -6.75
CA SER A 77 1.90 19.71 -7.27
C SER A 77 2.04 21.19 -7.51
#